data_354b57b9772408676f3572b27cb290c7
#
_entry.id   354b57b9772408676f3572b27cb290c7
#
_cell.length_a   1.000
_cell.length_b   1.000
_cell.length_c   1.000
_cell.angle_alpha   90.00
_cell.angle_beta   90.00
_cell.angle_gamma   90.00
#
_symmetry.space_group_name_H-M   'P 1'
#
loop_
_entity.id
_entity.type
_entity.pdbx_description
1 polymer ?
#
loop_
_entity_poly.entity_id
_entity_poly.type
_entity_poly.pdbx_seq_one_letter_code
_entity_poly.pdbx_strand_id
1 'polypeptide(L)'
;MRTLDTNVIVRLLVGDDPRQTPIAEQAFLEAIATGGVYLPDVVLAEVAWVLRGYGLDRQVRHGLLERLVRTRGVVVDNIDGVIDALEHFRQEGDLADQLILARAARAGTLPVLSFDQRFSACKGVELLEAEPLG
;
A
#
# COMPACT_ATOMS: atom_id res chain seq x y z
N MET A 1 12.18 -6.62 15.85
CA MET A 1 11.26 -6.12 14.80
C MET A 1 9.98 -6.92 14.82
N ARG A 2 8.86 -6.29 14.60
CA ARG A 2 7.53 -6.92 14.58
C ARG A 2 6.82 -6.57 13.28
N THR A 3 5.97 -7.48 12.82
CA THR A 3 5.03 -7.20 11.73
C THR A 3 3.66 -6.96 12.35
N LEU A 4 2.99 -5.90 11.91
CA LEU A 4 1.61 -5.60 12.31
C LEU A 4 0.70 -5.89 11.13
N ASP A 5 -0.42 -6.56 11.36
CA ASP A 5 -1.33 -6.87 10.28
C ASP A 5 -2.22 -5.67 9.92
N THR A 6 -3.02 -5.85 8.88
CA THR A 6 -3.83 -4.78 8.30
C THR A 6 -4.74 -4.11 9.33
N ASN A 7 -5.44 -4.87 10.18
CA ASN A 7 -6.38 -4.29 11.12
C ASN A 7 -5.70 -3.43 12.19
N VAL A 8 -4.53 -3.84 12.64
CA VAL A 8 -3.74 -3.06 13.61
C VAL A 8 -3.35 -1.72 12.99
N ILE A 9 -2.85 -1.73 11.76
CA ILE A 9 -2.46 -0.52 11.04
C ILE A 9 -3.67 0.39 10.80
N VAL A 10 -4.80 -0.16 10.39
CA VAL A 10 -6.03 0.62 10.16
C VAL A 10 -6.49 1.30 11.44
N ARG A 11 -6.49 0.60 12.57
CA ARG A 11 -6.85 1.19 13.87
C ARG A 11 -5.92 2.36 14.23
N LEU A 12 -4.64 2.18 13.93
CA LEU A 12 -3.63 3.21 14.19
C LEU A 12 -3.87 4.45 13.31
N LEU A 13 -4.17 4.27 12.02
CA LEU A 13 -4.30 5.37 11.08
C LEU A 13 -5.64 6.10 11.20
N VAL A 14 -6.72 5.40 11.41
CA VAL A 14 -8.08 5.98 11.49
C VAL A 14 -8.39 6.49 12.89
N GLY A 15 -8.02 5.72 13.92
CA GLY A 15 -8.14 6.16 15.30
C GLY A 15 -9.58 6.29 15.82
N ASP A 16 -10.53 5.57 15.21
CA ASP A 16 -11.96 5.71 15.52
C ASP A 16 -12.53 4.65 16.46
N ASP A 17 -11.73 3.66 16.85
CA ASP A 17 -12.18 2.58 17.72
C ASP A 17 -11.67 2.84 19.16
N PRO A 18 -12.56 3.17 20.13
CA PRO A 18 -12.12 3.54 21.47
C PRO A 18 -11.50 2.39 22.27
N ARG A 19 -11.72 1.14 21.84
CA ARG A 19 -11.17 -0.04 22.52
C ARG A 19 -9.88 -0.51 21.86
N GLN A 20 -9.85 -0.61 20.53
CA GLN A 20 -8.72 -1.17 19.80
C GLN A 20 -7.62 -0.16 19.49
N THR A 21 -7.97 1.11 19.27
CA THR A 21 -6.99 2.13 18.91
C THR A 21 -5.89 2.28 19.96
N PRO A 22 -6.19 2.39 21.27
CA PRO A 22 -5.13 2.48 22.28
C PRO A 22 -4.22 1.25 22.30
N ILE A 23 -4.78 0.06 22.06
CA ILE A 23 -4.01 -1.19 22.01
C ILE A 23 -3.08 -1.19 20.78
N ALA A 24 -3.60 -0.77 19.61
CA ALA A 24 -2.81 -0.67 18.40
C ALA A 24 -1.66 0.34 18.56
N GLU A 25 -1.93 1.50 19.14
CA GLU A 25 -0.92 2.52 19.41
C GLU A 25 0.18 1.98 20.32
N GLN A 26 -0.19 1.30 21.40
CA GLN A 26 0.77 0.71 22.31
C GLN A 26 1.62 -0.35 21.63
N ALA A 27 1.01 -1.23 20.83
CA ALA A 27 1.73 -2.25 20.08
C ALA A 27 2.72 -1.64 19.11
N PHE A 28 2.33 -0.58 18.43
CA PHE A 28 3.20 0.13 17.48
C PHE A 28 4.40 0.75 18.20
N LEU A 29 4.16 1.47 19.30
CA LEU A 29 5.22 2.11 20.06
C LEU A 29 6.21 1.09 20.64
N GLU A 30 5.70 -0.02 21.15
CA GLU A 30 6.57 -1.10 21.65
C GLU A 30 7.40 -1.72 20.53
N ALA A 31 6.82 -1.96 19.36
CA ALA A 31 7.54 -2.49 18.22
C ALA A 31 8.65 -1.53 17.78
N ILE A 32 8.37 -0.23 17.69
CA ILE A 32 9.38 0.78 17.36
C ILE A 32 10.53 0.76 18.37
N ALA A 33 10.18 0.67 19.67
CA ALA A 33 11.18 0.67 20.74
C ALA A 33 12.04 -0.58 20.77
N THR A 34 11.55 -1.71 20.26
CA THR A 34 12.22 -3.02 20.32
C THR A 34 12.72 -3.53 18.99
N GLY A 35 13.00 -2.66 18.02
CA GLY A 35 13.64 -3.04 16.77
C GLY A 35 12.94 -2.58 15.51
N GLY A 36 11.71 -2.09 15.61
CA GLY A 36 10.99 -1.54 14.47
C GLY A 36 9.77 -2.35 14.04
N VAL A 37 9.07 -1.79 13.05
CA VAL A 37 7.90 -2.40 12.41
C VAL A 37 8.25 -2.76 10.98
N TYR A 38 8.11 -4.03 10.64
CA TYR A 38 8.19 -4.47 9.25
C TYR A 38 6.80 -4.40 8.62
N LEU A 39 6.71 -3.78 7.45
CA LEU A 39 5.45 -3.54 6.76
C LEU A 39 5.52 -4.17 5.37
N PRO A 40 4.98 -5.40 5.20
CA PRO A 40 4.94 -6.02 3.88
C PRO A 40 4.09 -5.22 2.90
N ASP A 41 4.44 -5.24 1.64
CA ASP A 41 3.65 -4.53 0.62
C ASP A 41 2.23 -5.07 0.49
N VAL A 42 1.99 -6.35 0.77
CA VAL A 42 0.63 -6.91 0.81
C VAL A 42 -0.22 -6.24 1.89
N VAL A 43 0.36 -5.90 3.03
CA VAL A 43 -0.34 -5.16 4.09
C VAL A 43 -0.62 -3.73 3.65
N LEU A 44 0.33 -3.07 3.01
CA LEU A 44 0.11 -1.73 2.44
C LEU A 44 -1.05 -1.71 1.45
N ALA A 45 -1.12 -2.70 0.56
CA ALA A 45 -2.20 -2.82 -0.42
C ALA A 45 -3.55 -3.01 0.28
N GLU A 46 -3.62 -3.87 1.27
CA GLU A 46 -4.85 -4.12 2.03
C GLU A 46 -5.28 -2.87 2.81
N VAL A 47 -4.34 -2.18 3.46
CA VAL A 47 -4.63 -0.94 4.20
C VAL A 47 -5.21 0.11 3.25
N ALA A 48 -4.61 0.31 2.09
CA ALA A 48 -5.10 1.26 1.09
C ALA A 48 -6.54 0.94 0.69
N TRP A 49 -6.85 -0.33 0.48
CA TRP A 49 -8.19 -0.80 0.14
C TRP A 49 -9.18 -0.53 1.27
N VAL A 50 -8.82 -0.90 2.51
CA VAL A 50 -9.71 -0.73 3.68
C VAL A 50 -9.98 0.75 3.95
N LEU A 51 -8.97 1.61 3.84
CA LEU A 51 -9.12 3.06 4.04
C LEU A 51 -10.14 3.68 3.07
N ARG A 52 -10.25 3.15 1.85
CA ARG A 52 -11.26 3.59 0.89
C ARG A 52 -12.66 3.42 1.43
N GLY A 53 -12.92 2.34 2.17
CA GLY A 53 -14.22 2.06 2.77
C GLY A 53 -14.62 3.02 3.89
N TYR A 54 -13.69 3.80 4.43
CA TYR A 54 -13.98 4.83 5.45
C TYR A 54 -14.42 6.17 4.86
N GLY A 55 -14.56 6.27 3.55
CA GLY A 55 -15.00 7.51 2.90
C GLY A 55 -13.94 8.60 2.88
N LEU A 56 -12.68 8.25 3.14
CA LEU A 56 -11.56 9.18 3.06
C LEU A 56 -11.20 9.43 1.61
N ASP A 57 -10.96 10.69 1.24
CA ASP A 57 -10.54 10.99 -0.11
C ASP A 57 -9.11 10.50 -0.39
N ARG A 58 -8.74 10.50 -1.67
CA ARG A 58 -7.45 9.99 -2.12
C ARG A 58 -6.27 10.71 -1.48
N GLN A 59 -6.36 12.03 -1.34
CA GLN A 59 -5.24 12.81 -0.76
C GLN A 59 -5.02 12.45 0.70
N VAL A 60 -6.10 12.28 1.46
CA VAL A 60 -6.02 11.87 2.87
C VAL A 60 -5.43 10.46 2.97
N ARG A 61 -5.93 9.51 2.15
CA ARG A 61 -5.41 8.14 2.15
C ARG A 61 -3.94 8.09 1.78
N HIS A 62 -3.54 8.81 0.74
CA HIS A 62 -2.15 8.93 0.35
C HIS A 62 -1.29 9.48 1.48
N GLY A 63 -1.73 10.58 2.12
CA GLY A 63 -0.98 11.20 3.20
C GLY A 63 -0.77 10.27 4.39
N LEU A 64 -1.79 9.48 4.76
CA LEU A 64 -1.68 8.50 5.83
C LEU A 64 -0.66 7.41 5.50
N LEU A 65 -0.73 6.87 4.29
CA LEU A 65 0.20 5.81 3.86
C LEU A 65 1.64 6.32 3.72
N GLU A 66 1.83 7.48 3.14
CA GLU A 66 3.15 8.07 2.98
C GLU A 66 3.79 8.36 4.35
N ARG A 67 3.03 8.93 5.26
CA ARG A 67 3.51 9.21 6.62
C ARG A 67 3.90 7.92 7.33
N LEU A 68 3.09 6.86 7.16
CA LEU A 68 3.38 5.56 7.76
C LEU A 68 4.71 5.00 7.26
N VAL A 69 4.92 4.94 5.93
CA VAL A 69 6.14 4.33 5.37
C VAL A 69 7.38 5.18 5.63
N ARG A 70 7.22 6.49 5.86
CA ARG A 70 8.32 7.40 6.19
C ARG A 70 8.57 7.51 7.69
N THR A 71 7.77 6.87 8.51
CA THR A 71 7.97 6.89 9.97
C THR A 71 9.26 6.16 10.32
N ARG A 72 10.08 6.81 11.15
CA ARG A 72 11.33 6.21 11.63
C ARG A 72 11.03 4.92 12.37
N GLY A 73 11.75 3.85 12.00
CA GLY A 73 11.53 2.52 12.57
C GLY A 73 10.54 1.66 11.80
N VAL A 74 9.85 2.20 10.80
CA VAL A 74 9.05 1.43 9.87
C VAL A 74 9.92 1.02 8.68
N VAL A 75 9.95 -0.27 8.38
CA VAL A 75 10.77 -0.87 7.34
C VAL A 75 9.89 -1.52 6.30
N VAL A 76 10.10 -1.19 5.04
CA VAL A 76 9.43 -1.81 3.90
C VAL A 76 10.48 -2.41 2.97
N ASP A 77 10.12 -3.46 2.23
CA ASP A 77 10.97 -3.94 1.15
C ASP A 77 10.93 -2.93 0.00
N ASN A 78 12.08 -2.66 -0.59
CA ASN A 78 12.19 -1.77 -1.76
C ASN A 78 11.49 -0.42 -1.52
N ILE A 79 12.02 0.36 -0.61
CA ILE A 79 11.45 1.67 -0.25
C ILE A 79 11.27 2.56 -1.48
N ASP A 80 12.21 2.56 -2.41
CA ASP A 80 12.14 3.39 -3.61
C ASP A 80 10.93 2.99 -4.48
N GLY A 81 10.70 1.69 -4.67
CA GLY A 81 9.55 1.19 -5.40
C GLY A 81 8.23 1.52 -4.70
N VAL A 82 8.20 1.45 -3.38
CA VAL A 82 7.00 1.80 -2.59
C VAL A 82 6.70 3.29 -2.71
N ILE A 83 7.71 4.15 -2.62
CA ILE A 83 7.53 5.60 -2.76
C ILE A 83 7.03 5.94 -4.17
N ASP A 84 7.58 5.32 -5.22
CA ASP A 84 7.11 5.52 -6.58
C ASP A 84 5.65 5.07 -6.74
N ALA A 85 5.30 3.92 -6.14
CA ALA A 85 3.93 3.41 -6.16
C ALA A 85 2.97 4.38 -5.46
N LEU A 86 3.36 4.92 -4.31
CA LEU A 86 2.55 5.91 -3.58
C LEU A 86 2.41 7.21 -4.36
N GLU A 87 3.45 7.67 -5.04
CA GLU A 87 3.39 8.90 -5.85
C GLU A 87 2.41 8.75 -7.01
N HIS A 88 2.38 7.59 -7.67
CA HIS A 88 1.39 7.31 -8.69
C HIS A 88 -0.02 7.23 -8.09
N PHE A 89 -0.15 6.52 -6.96
CA PHE A 89 -1.42 6.39 -6.22
C PHE A 89 -1.97 7.75 -5.78
N ARG A 90 -1.12 8.72 -5.49
CA ARG A 90 -1.54 10.07 -5.14
C ARG A 90 -2.42 10.68 -6.22
N GLN A 91 -2.19 10.34 -7.48
CA GLN A 91 -2.90 10.87 -8.62
C GLN A 91 -4.07 10.00 -9.04
N GLU A 92 -3.87 8.69 -9.17
CA GLU A 92 -4.90 7.77 -9.66
C GLU A 92 -4.57 6.31 -9.37
N GLY A 93 -5.54 5.45 -9.61
CA GLY A 93 -5.37 4.01 -9.59
C GLY A 93 -5.40 3.39 -8.21
N ASP A 94 -5.13 2.10 -8.17
CA ASP A 94 -5.05 1.31 -6.95
C ASP A 94 -3.59 1.12 -6.54
N LEU A 95 -3.31 1.25 -5.25
CA LEU A 95 -1.95 1.03 -4.74
C LEU A 95 -1.48 -0.40 -5.01
N ALA A 96 -2.37 -1.38 -4.91
CA ALA A 96 -2.03 -2.78 -5.19
C ALA A 96 -1.44 -2.95 -6.59
N ASP A 97 -2.05 -2.33 -7.61
CA ASP A 97 -1.56 -2.39 -8.99
C ASP A 97 -0.16 -1.79 -9.12
N GLN A 98 0.08 -0.66 -8.47
CA GLN A 98 1.38 -0.01 -8.51
C GLN A 98 2.45 -0.83 -7.79
N LEU A 99 2.09 -1.52 -6.72
CA LEU A 99 3.01 -2.43 -6.02
C LEU A 99 3.32 -3.67 -6.85
N ILE A 100 2.36 -4.20 -7.59
CA ILE A 100 2.58 -5.29 -8.54
C ILE A 100 3.60 -4.85 -9.60
N LEU A 101 3.41 -3.67 -10.16
CA LEU A 101 4.32 -3.13 -11.18
C LEU A 101 5.74 -2.95 -10.64
N ALA A 102 5.88 -2.40 -9.44
CA ALA A 102 7.17 -2.23 -8.79
C ALA A 102 7.87 -3.58 -8.52
N ARG A 103 7.11 -4.58 -8.08
CA ARG A 103 7.64 -5.94 -7.86
C ARG A 103 8.11 -6.58 -9.16
N ALA A 104 7.30 -6.49 -10.21
CA ALA A 104 7.63 -7.04 -11.51
C ALA A 104 8.89 -6.40 -12.09
N ALA A 105 9.01 -5.07 -11.95
CA ALA A 105 10.20 -4.35 -12.38
C ALA A 105 11.45 -4.84 -11.66
N ARG A 106 11.37 -4.99 -10.34
CA ARG A 106 12.48 -5.47 -9.53
C ARG A 106 12.86 -6.92 -9.82
N ALA A 107 11.86 -7.76 -10.10
CA ALA A 107 12.07 -9.17 -10.44
C ALA A 107 12.55 -9.37 -11.88
N GLY A 108 12.57 -8.32 -12.71
CA GLY A 108 12.95 -8.45 -14.12
C GLY A 108 11.88 -9.16 -14.95
N THR A 109 10.61 -9.02 -14.60
CA THR A 109 9.50 -9.76 -15.20
C THR A 109 8.48 -8.86 -15.91
N LEU A 110 8.90 -7.66 -16.33
CA LEU A 110 8.04 -6.79 -17.14
C LEU A 110 7.90 -7.34 -18.57
N PRO A 111 6.78 -7.07 -19.26
CA PRO A 111 5.65 -6.27 -18.82
C PRO A 111 4.69 -7.04 -17.90
N VAL A 112 3.96 -6.32 -17.08
CA VAL A 112 2.78 -6.85 -16.39
C VAL A 112 1.65 -6.95 -17.41
N LEU A 113 0.97 -8.07 -17.46
CA LEU A 113 -0.17 -8.28 -18.36
C LEU A 113 -1.47 -8.02 -17.60
N SER A 114 -2.37 -7.22 -18.15
CA SER A 114 -3.60 -6.82 -17.48
C SER A 114 -4.74 -6.61 -18.47
N PHE A 115 -5.96 -6.85 -18.02
CA PHE A 115 -7.16 -6.45 -18.75
C PHE A 115 -7.64 -5.05 -18.39
N ASP A 116 -7.00 -4.40 -17.40
CA ASP A 116 -7.39 -3.07 -16.91
C ASP A 116 -6.83 -1.99 -17.84
N GLN A 117 -7.72 -1.24 -18.50
CA GLN A 117 -7.31 -0.19 -19.43
C GLN A 117 -6.56 0.95 -18.74
N ARG A 118 -6.97 1.34 -17.55
CA ARG A 118 -6.28 2.42 -16.81
C ARG A 118 -4.88 2.00 -16.40
N PHE A 119 -4.77 0.82 -15.85
CA PHE A 119 -3.48 0.30 -15.42
C PHE A 119 -2.53 0.14 -16.61
N SER A 120 -3.04 -0.29 -17.77
CA SER A 120 -2.23 -0.49 -18.97
C SER A 120 -1.70 0.81 -19.59
N ALA A 121 -2.19 1.97 -19.15
CA ALA A 121 -1.59 3.26 -19.54
C ALA A 121 -0.24 3.48 -18.86
N CYS A 122 0.07 2.75 -17.79
CA CYS A 122 1.36 2.83 -17.12
C CYS A 122 2.45 2.16 -17.95
N LYS A 123 3.64 2.78 -17.97
CA LYS A 123 4.81 2.16 -18.59
C LYS A 123 5.12 0.83 -17.89
N GLY A 124 5.32 -0.21 -18.68
CA GLY A 124 5.60 -1.55 -18.17
C GLY A 124 4.37 -2.43 -18.00
N VAL A 125 3.20 -1.93 -18.36
CA VAL A 125 1.95 -2.71 -18.36
C VAL A 125 1.44 -2.86 -19.79
N GLU A 126 1.07 -4.08 -20.16
CA GLU A 126 0.52 -4.40 -21.48
C GLU A 126 -0.93 -4.83 -21.35
N LEU A 127 -1.80 -4.20 -22.13
CA LEU A 127 -3.22 -4.53 -22.13
C LEU A 127 -3.46 -5.84 -22.90
N LEU A 128 -4.16 -6.76 -22.25
CA LEU A 128 -4.72 -7.93 -22.90
C LEU A 128 -6.15 -7.60 -23.34
N GLU A 129 -6.48 -7.95 -24.56
CA GLU A 129 -7.82 -7.73 -25.10
C GLU A 129 -8.47 -9.07 -25.41
N ALA A 130 -9.73 -9.22 -24.99
CA ALA A 130 -10.52 -10.37 -25.39
C ALA A 130 -10.90 -10.22 -26.86
N GLU A 131 -10.86 -11.31 -27.64
CA GLU A 131 -11.36 -11.30 -29.00
C GLU A 131 -12.87 -11.04 -28.99
N PRO A 132 -13.38 -10.23 -29.94
CA PRO A 132 -14.80 -10.01 -30.02
C PRO A 132 -15.54 -11.33 -30.30
N LEU A 133 -16.65 -11.55 -29.59
CA LEU A 133 -17.56 -12.66 -29.85
C LEU A 133 -18.17 -12.43 -31.23
N GLY A 134 -17.77 -13.24 -32.13
CA GLY A 134 -18.06 -13.16 -33.54
C GLY A 134 -19.30 -13.36 -34.18
#